data_65d74eac40cb362c916557d1c00d1362
#
_entry.id   65d74eac40cb362c916557d1c00d1362
#
_cell.length_a   1.000
_cell.length_b   1.000
_cell.length_c   1.000
_cell.angle_alpha   90.00
_cell.angle_beta   90.00
_cell.angle_gamma   90.00
#
_symmetry.space_group_name_H-M   'P 1'
#
loop_
_entity.id
_entity.type
_entity.pdbx_description
1 polymer ?
#
loop_
_entity_poly.entity_id
_entity_poly.type
_entity_poly.pdbx_seq_one_letter_code
_entity_poly.pdbx_strand_id
1 'polypeptide(L)'
;MATTNLSHYDKTIIPNAKDFRFGIVVSEWNSDITKNLQKGAIETLLDCGASQENIISWEVPGSFELVYGCKKMLETLQLDAIIAIGNVIQGETKHFDFVCNGVTQGIVDLNVKYSTPIIFCVLTDNSKQQSIDRSGGKFGNKGIE
;
A
#
# COMPACT_ATOMS: atom_id res chain seq x y z
N MET A 1 -7.93 1.20 -14.06
CA MET A 1 -7.72 1.78 -12.71
C MET A 1 -8.15 3.23 -12.73
N ALA A 2 -8.70 3.66 -11.61
CA ALA A 2 -9.46 4.88 -11.52
C ALA A 2 -8.64 6.14 -11.83
N THR A 3 -9.10 6.87 -12.80
CA THR A 3 -8.81 8.29 -13.01
C THR A 3 -9.81 9.16 -12.26
N THR A 4 -10.61 8.54 -11.37
CA THR A 4 -11.60 9.18 -10.52
C THR A 4 -11.04 9.25 -9.10
N ASN A 5 -11.33 10.33 -8.39
CA ASN A 5 -11.00 10.45 -6.97
C ASN A 5 -12.02 9.60 -6.17
N LEU A 6 -11.57 8.51 -5.59
CA LEU A 6 -12.36 7.61 -4.73
C LEU A 6 -11.94 7.71 -3.26
N SER A 7 -11.18 8.75 -2.88
CA SER A 7 -10.73 8.96 -1.50
C SER A 7 -11.85 9.40 -0.53
N HIS A 8 -13.07 9.58 -1.04
CA HIS A 8 -14.25 9.86 -0.21
C HIS A 8 -14.97 8.56 0.10
N TYR A 9 -15.11 8.25 1.37
CA TYR A 9 -15.83 7.05 1.85
C TYR A 9 -16.89 7.44 2.89
N ASP A 10 -17.93 6.62 2.97
CA ASP A 10 -19.01 6.78 3.97
C ASP A 10 -18.66 5.96 5.22
N LYS A 11 -18.27 6.65 6.29
CA LYS A 11 -17.94 6.01 7.57
C LYS A 11 -19.09 5.20 8.18
N THR A 12 -20.33 5.50 7.82
CA THR A 12 -21.50 4.84 8.43
C THR A 12 -21.63 3.39 7.98
N ILE A 13 -21.02 3.03 6.83
CA ILE A 13 -21.06 1.66 6.30
C ILE A 13 -19.75 0.89 6.51
N ILE A 14 -18.69 1.56 7.01
CA ILE A 14 -17.41 0.91 7.26
C ILE A 14 -17.40 0.29 8.66
N PRO A 15 -17.00 -0.98 8.81
CA PRO A 15 -16.85 -1.59 10.12
C PRO A 15 -15.86 -0.85 11.02
N ASN A 16 -16.12 -0.82 12.34
CA ASN A 16 -15.19 -0.24 13.30
C ASN A 16 -13.91 -1.08 13.37
N ALA A 17 -12.77 -0.44 13.16
CA ALA A 17 -11.46 -1.08 13.08
C ALA A 17 -10.74 -1.25 14.44
N LYS A 18 -11.41 -0.93 15.56
CA LYS A 18 -10.84 -0.86 16.92
C LYS A 18 -10.05 -2.11 17.34
N ASP A 19 -10.60 -3.28 17.02
CA ASP A 19 -10.04 -4.55 17.50
C ASP A 19 -9.11 -5.21 16.47
N PHE A 20 -8.91 -4.59 15.29
CA PHE A 20 -8.06 -5.13 14.24
C PHE A 20 -6.62 -4.60 14.32
N ARG A 21 -5.69 -5.45 13.89
CA ARG A 21 -4.26 -5.15 13.82
C ARG A 21 -3.80 -5.13 12.37
N PHE A 22 -3.14 -4.03 11.98
CA PHE A 22 -2.73 -3.78 10.60
C PHE A 22 -1.22 -3.72 10.47
N GLY A 23 -0.71 -4.34 9.42
CA GLY A 23 0.66 -4.16 8.96
C GLY A 23 0.71 -3.19 7.78
N ILE A 24 1.74 -2.38 7.70
CA ILE A 24 2.04 -1.56 6.52
C ILE A 24 3.50 -1.83 6.15
N VAL A 25 3.74 -2.27 4.93
CA VAL A 25 5.10 -2.37 4.38
C VAL A 25 5.23 -1.33 3.28
N VAL A 26 6.16 -0.40 3.45
CA VAL A 26 6.31 0.74 2.54
C VAL A 26 7.69 0.80 1.91
N SER A 27 7.77 1.04 0.60
CA SER A 27 9.02 1.22 -0.10
C SER A 27 9.59 2.63 0.10
N GLU A 28 10.90 2.72 0.36
CA GLU A 28 11.61 4.01 0.52
C GLU A 28 11.82 4.71 -0.82
N TRP A 29 11.97 3.97 -1.92
CA TRP A 29 12.11 4.55 -3.25
C TRP A 29 10.88 5.36 -3.64
N ASN A 30 11.06 6.57 -4.18
CA ASN A 30 10.01 7.57 -4.41
C ASN A 30 9.28 7.98 -3.12
N SER A 31 10.02 8.27 -2.06
CA SER A 31 9.48 8.53 -0.71
C SER A 31 8.49 9.70 -0.65
N ASP A 32 8.60 10.69 -1.53
CA ASP A 32 7.64 11.78 -1.68
C ASP A 32 6.22 11.28 -2.09
N ILE A 33 6.15 10.14 -2.74
CA ILE A 33 4.90 9.49 -3.13
C ILE A 33 4.46 8.47 -2.08
N THR A 34 5.36 7.53 -1.73
CA THR A 34 5.02 6.41 -0.84
C THR A 34 4.67 6.85 0.57
N LYS A 35 5.32 7.89 1.10
CA LYS A 35 4.96 8.48 2.41
C LYS A 35 3.59 9.16 2.40
N ASN A 36 3.18 9.78 1.29
CA ASN A 36 1.84 10.33 1.16
C ASN A 36 0.77 9.22 1.13
N LEU A 37 1.03 8.12 0.42
CA LEU A 37 0.15 6.95 0.43
C LEU A 37 0.06 6.33 1.82
N GLN A 38 1.19 6.15 2.49
CA GLN A 38 1.27 5.64 3.87
C GLN A 38 0.47 6.52 4.84
N LYS A 39 0.64 7.83 4.75
CA LYS A 39 -0.10 8.80 5.57
C LYS A 39 -1.60 8.64 5.35
N GLY A 40 -2.05 8.59 4.10
CA GLY A 40 -3.46 8.39 3.77
C GLY A 40 -4.02 7.09 4.36
N ALA A 41 -3.30 5.98 4.23
CA ALA A 41 -3.70 4.70 4.80
C ALA A 41 -3.81 4.76 6.34
N ILE A 42 -2.81 5.31 7.03
CA ILE A 42 -2.81 5.42 8.49
C ILE A 42 -3.97 6.31 8.97
N GLU A 43 -4.14 7.50 8.37
CA GLU A 43 -5.20 8.44 8.74
C GLU A 43 -6.59 7.81 8.56
N THR A 44 -6.80 7.03 7.48
CA THR A 44 -8.05 6.32 7.24
C THR A 44 -8.31 5.22 8.26
N LEU A 45 -7.31 4.41 8.59
CA LEU A 45 -7.44 3.37 9.61
C LEU A 45 -7.80 3.96 10.98
N LEU A 46 -7.12 5.06 11.37
CA LEU A 46 -7.41 5.78 12.62
C LEU A 46 -8.81 6.40 12.60
N ASP A 47 -9.21 6.99 11.49
CA ASP A 47 -10.54 7.56 11.29
C ASP A 47 -11.66 6.50 11.37
N CYS A 48 -11.37 5.26 10.96
CA CYS A 48 -12.24 4.10 11.10
C CYS A 48 -12.17 3.42 12.48
N GLY A 49 -11.42 3.98 13.42
CA GLY A 49 -11.40 3.53 14.83
C GLY A 49 -10.21 2.65 15.20
N ALA A 50 -9.28 2.34 14.30
CA ALA A 50 -8.08 1.60 14.66
C ALA A 50 -7.24 2.36 15.70
N SER A 51 -6.61 1.62 16.61
CA SER A 51 -5.67 2.18 17.56
C SER A 51 -4.28 2.34 16.92
N GLN A 52 -3.58 3.43 17.21
CA GLN A 52 -2.23 3.69 16.67
C GLN A 52 -1.24 2.55 16.98
N GLU A 53 -1.35 1.94 18.15
CA GLU A 53 -0.52 0.81 18.59
C GLU A 53 -0.78 -0.48 17.80
N ASN A 54 -1.94 -0.58 17.14
CA ASN A 54 -2.33 -1.70 16.29
C ASN A 54 -1.92 -1.50 14.82
N ILE A 55 -1.27 -0.39 14.47
CA ILE A 55 -0.77 -0.10 13.11
C ILE A 55 0.75 -0.18 13.13
N ILE A 56 1.30 -1.25 12.57
CA ILE A 56 2.73 -1.54 12.58
C ILE A 56 3.29 -1.30 11.19
N SER A 57 4.25 -0.37 11.06
CA SER A 57 4.86 -0.02 9.78
C SER A 57 6.32 -0.46 9.70
N TRP A 58 6.69 -1.11 8.59
CA TRP A 58 8.07 -1.44 8.22
C TRP A 58 8.44 -0.80 6.88
N GLU A 59 9.72 -0.48 6.73
CA GLU A 59 10.28 0.08 5.50
C GLU A 59 11.12 -0.97 4.77
N VAL A 60 11.06 -0.93 3.43
CA VAL A 60 11.88 -1.76 2.53
C VAL A 60 12.48 -0.86 1.44
N PRO A 61 13.65 -1.21 0.85
CA PRO A 61 14.33 -0.33 -0.10
C PRO A 61 13.48 0.07 -1.32
N GLY A 62 12.80 -0.91 -1.94
CA GLY A 62 12.02 -0.67 -3.15
C GLY A 62 10.75 -1.51 -3.22
N SER A 63 9.96 -1.27 -4.27
CA SER A 63 8.69 -1.99 -4.47
C SER A 63 8.88 -3.49 -4.66
N PHE A 64 10.02 -3.93 -5.20
CA PHE A 64 10.32 -5.36 -5.38
C PHE A 64 10.46 -6.08 -4.04
N GLU A 65 11.06 -5.43 -3.03
CA GLU A 65 11.28 -5.98 -1.69
C GLU A 65 10.02 -5.99 -0.82
N LEU A 66 8.91 -5.38 -1.27
CA LEU A 66 7.60 -5.47 -0.58
C LEU A 66 7.17 -6.92 -0.37
N VAL A 67 7.45 -7.80 -1.33
CA VAL A 67 7.12 -9.23 -1.22
C VAL A 67 7.81 -9.86 -0.02
N TYR A 68 9.12 -9.62 0.14
CA TYR A 68 9.88 -10.10 1.29
C TYR A 68 9.39 -9.48 2.60
N GLY A 69 9.19 -8.15 2.62
CA GLY A 69 8.70 -7.44 3.80
C GLY A 69 7.34 -7.94 4.28
N CYS A 70 6.38 -8.10 3.36
CA CYS A 70 5.05 -8.64 3.67
C CYS A 70 5.15 -10.09 4.18
N LYS A 71 5.91 -10.95 3.49
CA LYS A 71 6.15 -12.33 3.94
C LYS A 71 6.71 -12.36 5.36
N LYS A 72 7.74 -11.58 5.62
CA LYS A 72 8.38 -11.53 6.93
C LYS A 72 7.43 -11.05 8.02
N MET A 73 6.60 -10.05 7.72
CA MET A 73 5.58 -9.54 8.63
C MET A 73 4.52 -10.59 8.96
N LEU A 74 4.05 -11.34 7.96
CA LEU A 74 3.11 -12.47 8.12
C LEU A 74 3.68 -13.59 9.02
N GLU A 75 4.99 -13.83 8.95
CA GLU A 75 5.65 -14.89 9.71
C GLU A 75 6.00 -14.50 11.15
N THR A 76 6.00 -13.20 11.46
CA THR A 76 6.46 -12.69 12.77
C THR A 76 5.39 -12.02 13.60
N LEU A 77 4.30 -11.59 12.97
CA LEU A 77 3.23 -10.85 13.65
C LEU A 77 1.87 -11.50 13.40
N GLN A 78 0.97 -11.34 14.38
CA GLN A 78 -0.44 -11.68 14.21
C GLN A 78 -1.18 -10.42 13.74
N LEU A 79 -1.62 -10.41 12.50
CA LEU A 79 -2.25 -9.27 11.83
C LEU A 79 -3.53 -9.70 11.12
N ASP A 80 -4.48 -8.80 11.02
CA ASP A 80 -5.74 -9.00 10.30
C ASP A 80 -5.62 -8.62 8.82
N ALA A 81 -4.76 -7.66 8.49
CA ALA A 81 -4.42 -7.31 7.12
C ALA A 81 -3.04 -6.64 7.03
N ILE A 82 -2.44 -6.66 5.83
CA ILE A 82 -1.22 -5.91 5.50
C ILE A 82 -1.50 -5.02 4.29
N ILE A 83 -0.99 -3.79 4.31
CA ILE A 83 -1.01 -2.89 3.15
C ILE A 83 0.42 -2.81 2.60
N ALA A 84 0.61 -3.25 1.37
CA ALA A 84 1.89 -3.14 0.65
C ALA A 84 1.89 -1.84 -0.16
N ILE A 85 2.72 -0.88 0.24
CA ILE A 85 2.77 0.46 -0.34
C ILE A 85 4.05 0.64 -1.15
N GLY A 86 3.90 0.92 -2.44
CA GLY A 86 5.01 1.14 -3.34
C GLY A 86 4.68 2.10 -4.48
N ASN A 87 5.73 2.50 -5.19
CA ASN A 87 5.58 3.28 -6.41
C ASN A 87 6.69 2.91 -7.40
N VAL A 88 6.31 2.57 -8.62
CA VAL A 88 7.21 2.31 -9.73
C VAL A 88 6.87 3.28 -10.86
N ILE A 89 7.84 4.05 -11.29
CA ILE A 89 7.69 5.01 -12.40
C ILE A 89 8.47 4.46 -13.60
N GLN A 90 7.84 4.46 -14.75
CA GLN A 90 8.45 3.97 -15.98
C GLN A 90 9.69 4.79 -16.36
N GLY A 91 10.83 4.10 -16.49
CA GLY A 91 12.07 4.64 -17.00
C GLY A 91 12.30 4.24 -18.48
N GLU A 92 13.55 4.37 -18.92
CA GLU A 92 13.93 4.09 -20.31
C GLU A 92 14.09 2.60 -20.63
N THR A 93 14.20 1.76 -19.61
CA THR A 93 14.49 0.33 -19.78
C THR A 93 13.31 -0.54 -19.37
N LYS A 94 13.36 -1.81 -19.72
CA LYS A 94 12.36 -2.81 -19.32
C LYS A 94 12.39 -3.16 -17.83
N HIS A 95 13.25 -2.55 -17.03
CA HIS A 95 13.31 -2.76 -15.58
C HIS A 95 11.96 -2.49 -14.91
N PHE A 96 11.23 -1.49 -15.38
CA PHE A 96 9.86 -1.19 -14.94
C PHE A 96 8.94 -2.43 -15.01
N ASP A 97 8.93 -3.11 -16.17
CA ASP A 97 8.08 -4.27 -16.39
C ASP A 97 8.43 -5.42 -15.43
N PHE A 98 9.72 -5.67 -15.22
CA PHE A 98 10.20 -6.72 -14.32
C PHE A 98 9.85 -6.42 -12.86
N VAL A 99 10.02 -5.19 -12.40
CA VAL A 99 9.65 -4.79 -11.04
C VAL A 99 8.15 -4.89 -10.83
N CYS A 100 7.35 -4.35 -11.76
CA CYS A 100 5.89 -4.40 -11.66
C CYS A 100 5.36 -5.84 -11.66
N ASN A 101 5.85 -6.67 -12.58
CA ASN A 101 5.45 -8.09 -12.65
C ASN A 101 5.89 -8.86 -11.40
N GLY A 102 7.14 -8.66 -10.95
CA GLY A 102 7.69 -9.35 -9.79
C GLY A 102 6.93 -9.04 -8.50
N VAL A 103 6.67 -7.78 -8.20
CA VAL A 103 5.91 -7.39 -7.01
C VAL A 103 4.45 -7.85 -7.09
N THR A 104 3.80 -7.71 -8.25
CA THR A 104 2.41 -8.14 -8.45
C THR A 104 2.27 -9.64 -8.23
N GLN A 105 3.08 -10.44 -8.92
CA GLN A 105 3.04 -11.90 -8.79
C GLN A 105 3.36 -12.35 -7.38
N GLY A 106 4.40 -11.77 -6.76
CA GLY A 106 4.79 -12.13 -5.40
C GLY A 106 3.70 -11.82 -4.36
N ILE A 107 2.99 -10.70 -4.46
CA ILE A 107 1.86 -10.40 -3.57
C ILE A 107 0.67 -11.33 -3.84
N VAL A 108 0.37 -11.67 -5.10
CA VAL A 108 -0.66 -12.68 -5.43
C VAL A 108 -0.32 -14.02 -4.79
N ASP A 109 0.91 -14.49 -4.91
CA ASP A 109 1.35 -15.77 -4.35
C ASP A 109 1.23 -15.80 -2.81
N LEU A 110 1.55 -14.69 -2.14
CA LEU A 110 1.37 -14.56 -0.69
C LEU A 110 -0.11 -14.59 -0.31
N ASN A 111 -0.98 -13.87 -1.04
CA ASN A 111 -2.42 -13.87 -0.78
C ASN A 111 -3.08 -15.25 -1.00
N VAL A 112 -2.55 -16.06 -1.90
CA VAL A 112 -3.03 -17.45 -2.10
C VAL A 112 -2.54 -18.36 -0.98
N LYS A 113 -1.34 -18.11 -0.45
CA LYS A 113 -0.68 -18.98 0.54
C LYS A 113 -1.10 -18.70 1.97
N TYR A 114 -1.37 -17.45 2.33
CA TYR A 114 -1.67 -17.02 3.70
C TYR A 114 -3.13 -16.57 3.83
N SER A 115 -3.70 -16.72 5.02
CA SER A 115 -5.08 -16.29 5.30
C SER A 115 -5.21 -14.79 5.57
N THR A 116 -4.14 -14.13 6.01
CA THR A 116 -4.11 -12.68 6.21
C THR A 116 -3.96 -11.97 4.87
N PRO A 117 -4.93 -11.14 4.45
CA PRO A 117 -4.88 -10.47 3.16
C PRO A 117 -3.77 -9.41 3.09
N ILE A 118 -3.14 -9.31 1.94
CA ILE A 118 -2.22 -8.22 1.60
C ILE A 118 -2.87 -7.35 0.55
N ILE A 119 -3.14 -6.10 0.91
CA ILE A 119 -3.76 -5.10 0.03
C ILE A 119 -2.66 -4.44 -0.82
N PHE A 120 -2.84 -4.47 -2.13
CA PHE A 120 -1.87 -3.99 -3.10
C PHE A 120 -2.04 -2.49 -3.36
N CYS A 121 -1.31 -1.66 -2.64
CA CYS A 121 -1.24 -0.20 -2.80
C CYS A 121 0.07 0.19 -3.52
N VAL A 122 0.31 -0.37 -4.72
CA VAL A 122 1.50 -0.07 -5.52
C VAL A 122 1.09 0.67 -6.77
N LEU A 123 1.54 1.93 -6.87
CA LEU A 123 1.36 2.72 -8.08
C LEU A 123 2.37 2.29 -9.14
N THR A 124 1.89 2.13 -10.39
CA THR A 124 2.70 1.77 -11.55
C THR A 124 2.43 2.78 -12.65
N ASP A 125 3.14 3.89 -12.58
CA ASP A 125 2.83 5.08 -13.38
C ASP A 125 3.86 5.30 -14.50
N ASN A 126 3.40 5.88 -15.61
CA ASN A 126 4.27 6.20 -16.75
C ASN A 126 5.09 7.49 -16.51
N SER A 127 4.70 8.31 -15.53
CA SER A 127 5.41 9.55 -15.19
C SER A 127 5.25 9.91 -13.72
N LYS A 128 6.20 10.70 -13.20
CA LYS A 128 6.14 11.22 -11.83
C LYS A 128 4.85 12.02 -11.55
N GLN A 129 4.36 12.77 -12.54
CA GLN A 129 3.13 13.54 -12.38
C GLN A 129 1.92 12.63 -12.12
N GLN A 130 1.85 11.47 -12.78
CA GLN A 130 0.78 10.51 -12.53
C GLN A 130 0.80 9.97 -11.10
N SER A 131 2.00 9.74 -10.53
CA SER A 131 2.15 9.32 -9.15
C SER A 131 1.73 10.41 -8.16
N ILE A 132 2.12 11.68 -8.42
CA ILE A 132 1.69 12.83 -7.62
C ILE A 132 0.17 12.95 -7.63
N ASP A 133 -0.44 12.85 -8.80
CA ASP A 133 -1.89 12.96 -8.98
C ASP A 133 -2.68 11.90 -8.18
N ARG A 134 -2.06 10.76 -7.85
CA ARG A 134 -2.66 9.62 -7.15
C ARG A 134 -2.25 9.47 -5.69
N SER A 135 -1.30 10.28 -5.25
CA SER A 135 -0.83 10.28 -3.85
C SER A 135 -1.26 11.53 -3.07
N GLY A 136 -2.39 12.11 -3.43
CA GLY A 136 -2.97 13.31 -2.81
C GLY A 136 -3.20 14.47 -3.78
N GLY A 137 -2.96 14.27 -5.08
CA GLY A 137 -3.23 15.28 -6.12
C GLY A 137 -4.61 15.11 -6.76
N LYS A 138 -4.69 15.34 -8.07
CA LYS A 138 -5.93 15.42 -8.84
C LYS A 138 -6.88 14.22 -8.67
N PHE A 139 -6.33 13.04 -8.51
CA PHE A 139 -7.09 11.78 -8.40
C PHE A 139 -7.19 11.26 -6.96
N GLY A 140 -6.98 12.14 -5.97
CA GLY A 140 -7.02 11.78 -4.56
C GLY A 140 -5.79 11.01 -4.11
N ASN A 141 -5.91 10.36 -2.97
CA ASN A 141 -4.84 9.56 -2.38
C ASN A 141 -5.24 8.07 -2.37
N LYS A 142 -4.55 7.26 -3.19
CA LYS A 142 -4.83 5.82 -3.30
C LYS A 142 -4.49 5.02 -2.03
N GLY A 143 -3.80 5.62 -1.08
CA GLY A 143 -3.64 5.04 0.25
C GLY A 143 -4.91 5.12 1.12
N ILE A 144 -5.86 5.99 0.78
CA ILE A 144 -7.16 6.11 1.45
C ILE A 144 -8.15 5.06 0.93
N GLU A 145 -8.06 4.71 -0.37
CA GLU A 145 -8.96 3.78 -1.06
C GLU A 145 -8.71 2.32 -0.68
#